data_98d4f6edb1449c879b1e1fa6840d9560
#
_entry.id   98d4f6edb1449c879b1e1fa6840d9560
#
_cell.length_a   1.000
_cell.length_b   1.000
_cell.length_c   1.000
_cell.angle_alpha   90.00
_cell.angle_beta   90.00
_cell.angle_gamma   90.00
#
_symmetry.space_group_name_H-M   'P 1'
#
loop_
_entity.id
_entity.type
_entity.pdbx_description
1 polymer ?
#
loop_
_entity_poly.entity_id
_entity_poly.type
_entity_poly.pdbx_seq_one_letter_code
_entity_poly.pdbx_strand_id
1 'polypeptide(L)'
;MANFSNPAMPCNFRNPAMANTSDSYFTNNNELRIVMVGKTGVGKSASGNTILGRQCFESKCSPKSLTEDCSKGEDTLSGQQVAVIDTPGLSDTRFDMEKTIKAISQCFSYASPGPHIFLVVIRLTRFTEEEQQTVQRIQEIFGQAADKYCMVLFTGGDDLDSTIEEFLAESPELQELVSRCNNQYHVFNNRNKDPSQVQELLQKIRKVVQKNGGSHYTNQMFQEAERAIQEEKRRILEEKEEKIRKEREEMERELQEKFDKEMQRINRELQAEREKERKEREEERKEREEERKREREEMKREREEMKREREREKMER
;
A
#
# COMPACT_ATOMS: atom_id res chain seq x y z
N MET A 1 -16.13 -85.16 18.75
CA MET A 1 -15.25 -85.45 19.92
C MET A 1 -14.26 -84.32 19.96
N ALA A 2 -14.50 -83.36 20.72
CA ALA A 2 -13.92 -82.98 22.03
C ALA A 2 -12.40 -82.87 22.00
N ASN A 3 -11.80 -81.74 22.17
CA ASN A 3 -11.23 -81.41 23.43
C ASN A 3 -10.83 -79.94 23.53
N PHE A 4 -11.33 -79.30 24.53
CA PHE A 4 -10.93 -77.98 25.12
C PHE A 4 -9.54 -78.13 25.76
N SER A 5 -8.70 -77.11 25.65
CA SER A 5 -7.71 -76.80 26.64
C SER A 5 -7.33 -75.32 26.54
N ASN A 6 -7.75 -74.57 27.51
CA ASN A 6 -7.27 -73.25 27.88
C ASN A 6 -6.06 -73.41 28.78
N PRO A 7 -5.00 -72.60 28.71
CA PRO A 7 -4.38 -72.16 29.95
C PRO A 7 -4.10 -70.64 30.02
N ALA A 8 -4.59 -70.06 31.09
CA ALA A 8 -3.95 -69.20 32.05
C ALA A 8 -3.12 -67.99 31.55
N MET A 9 -3.61 -66.84 31.87
CA MET A 9 -2.87 -65.56 32.01
C MET A 9 -1.80 -65.65 33.14
N PRO A 10 -0.77 -64.78 33.00
CA PRO A 10 -0.21 -64.15 34.20
C PRO A 10 -0.37 -62.62 34.09
N CYS A 11 -0.95 -62.05 35.13
CA CYS A 11 -0.92 -60.63 35.48
C CYS A 11 0.51 -60.18 35.76
N ASN A 12 0.96 -59.19 34.98
CA ASN A 12 2.06 -58.37 35.40
C ASN A 12 1.62 -56.87 35.37
N PHE A 13 1.22 -56.38 36.52
CA PHE A 13 1.13 -54.94 36.81
C PHE A 13 2.56 -54.36 36.76
N ARG A 14 2.87 -53.60 35.73
CA ARG A 14 3.95 -52.61 35.79
C ARG A 14 3.31 -51.24 35.79
N ASN A 15 3.54 -50.48 36.88
CA ASN A 15 3.29 -49.07 37.03
C ASN A 15 3.81 -48.32 35.79
N PRO A 16 3.03 -47.51 35.15
CA PRO A 16 3.57 -46.54 34.20
C PRO A 16 4.21 -45.39 35.02
N ALA A 17 5.54 -45.27 34.90
CA ALA A 17 6.27 -44.09 35.32
C ALA A 17 5.61 -42.84 34.68
N MET A 18 5.52 -41.79 35.48
CA MET A 18 5.04 -40.46 35.07
C MET A 18 5.71 -40.00 33.78
N ALA A 19 5.00 -40.10 32.67
CA ALA A 19 5.38 -39.44 31.43
C ALA A 19 5.05 -37.95 31.63
N ASN A 20 6.03 -37.09 31.36
CA ASN A 20 5.91 -35.64 31.39
C ASN A 20 4.67 -35.19 30.62
N THR A 21 3.75 -34.51 31.31
CA THR A 21 2.45 -34.04 30.79
C THR A 21 2.55 -32.90 29.77
N SER A 22 3.75 -32.55 29.28
CA SER A 22 3.95 -31.51 28.30
C SER A 22 3.78 -31.95 26.84
N ASP A 23 3.81 -33.27 26.54
CA ASP A 23 3.72 -33.76 25.16
C ASP A 23 2.32 -34.19 24.73
N SER A 24 1.30 -34.18 25.60
CA SER A 24 -0.01 -34.76 25.32
C SER A 24 -0.97 -33.86 24.50
N TYR A 25 -0.64 -32.61 24.30
CA TYR A 25 -1.52 -31.69 23.55
C TYR A 25 -1.42 -31.84 22.02
N PHE A 26 -0.43 -32.56 21.50
CA PHE A 26 -0.19 -32.71 20.07
C PHE A 26 -0.41 -34.13 19.52
N THR A 27 -0.89 -35.03 20.35
CA THR A 27 -1.16 -36.42 19.94
C THR A 27 -2.61 -36.61 19.51
N ASN A 28 -3.05 -35.94 18.46
CA ASN A 28 -4.10 -36.43 17.57
C ASN A 28 -4.33 -35.43 16.43
N ASN A 29 -3.84 -35.79 15.26
CA ASN A 29 -4.31 -35.29 13.93
C ASN A 29 -4.30 -33.76 13.69
N ASN A 30 -3.57 -32.94 14.44
CA ASN A 30 -3.47 -31.51 14.20
C ASN A 30 -2.20 -31.18 13.41
N GLU A 31 -2.40 -30.91 12.13
CA GLU A 31 -1.39 -30.39 11.25
C GLU A 31 -0.86 -29.04 11.80
N LEU A 32 0.45 -28.91 12.03
CA LEU A 32 1.09 -27.64 12.34
C LEU A 32 1.25 -26.81 11.06
N ARG A 33 0.56 -25.71 10.93
CA ARG A 33 0.55 -24.84 9.76
C ARG A 33 1.42 -23.62 9.98
N ILE A 34 2.44 -23.48 9.15
CA ILE A 34 3.48 -22.45 9.18
C ILE A 34 3.35 -21.59 7.95
N VAL A 35 3.12 -20.30 8.07
CA VAL A 35 3.12 -19.34 6.96
C VAL A 35 4.41 -18.53 7.03
N MET A 36 5.19 -18.54 5.94
CA MET A 36 6.43 -17.79 5.84
C MET A 36 6.19 -16.45 5.18
N VAL A 37 6.55 -15.37 5.84
CA VAL A 37 6.38 -14.00 5.38
C VAL A 37 7.70 -13.24 5.43
N GLY A 38 7.92 -12.30 4.54
CA GLY A 38 9.17 -11.54 4.46
C GLY A 38 9.44 -11.00 3.07
N LYS A 39 10.53 -10.26 2.93
CA LYS A 39 10.97 -9.66 1.66
C LYS A 39 11.33 -10.71 0.61
N THR A 40 11.30 -10.33 -0.66
CA THR A 40 11.85 -11.15 -1.74
C THR A 40 13.35 -11.36 -1.54
N GLY A 41 13.80 -12.62 -1.68
CA GLY A 41 15.24 -12.96 -1.60
C GLY A 41 15.79 -13.21 -0.19
N VAL A 42 15.01 -13.04 0.87
CA VAL A 42 15.47 -13.33 2.26
C VAL A 42 15.59 -14.82 2.59
N GLY A 43 15.18 -15.71 1.70
CA GLY A 43 15.34 -17.16 1.87
C GLY A 43 14.09 -17.89 2.36
N LYS A 44 12.87 -17.36 2.19
CA LYS A 44 11.61 -18.04 2.57
C LYS A 44 11.51 -19.44 1.98
N SER A 45 11.54 -19.55 0.66
CA SER A 45 11.48 -20.85 -0.07
C SER A 45 12.59 -21.82 0.35
N ALA A 46 13.82 -21.29 0.56
CA ALA A 46 14.93 -22.10 1.05
C ALA A 46 14.68 -22.62 2.48
N SER A 47 14.17 -21.76 3.36
CA SER A 47 13.83 -22.14 4.74
C SER A 47 12.69 -23.14 4.78
N GLY A 48 11.69 -23.01 3.90
CA GLY A 48 10.64 -24.01 3.75
C GLY A 48 11.17 -25.37 3.34
N ASN A 49 12.11 -25.41 2.39
CA ASN A 49 12.80 -26.64 2.00
C ASN A 49 13.63 -27.23 3.14
N THR A 50 14.29 -26.37 3.93
CA THR A 50 15.05 -26.79 5.13
C THR A 50 14.11 -27.40 6.17
N ILE A 51 12.98 -26.78 6.46
CA ILE A 51 11.97 -27.28 7.42
C ILE A 51 11.45 -28.64 6.98
N LEU A 52 11.08 -28.78 5.69
CA LEU A 52 10.50 -30.02 5.16
C LEU A 52 11.55 -31.11 4.84
N GLY A 53 12.85 -30.80 4.96
CA GLY A 53 13.94 -31.75 4.66
C GLY A 53 14.02 -32.17 3.20
N ARG A 54 13.28 -31.54 2.30
CA ARG A 54 13.23 -31.83 0.85
C ARG A 54 12.91 -30.58 0.02
N GLN A 55 13.18 -30.66 -1.25
CA GLN A 55 12.94 -29.53 -2.16
C GLN A 55 11.47 -29.52 -2.62
N CYS A 56 10.65 -28.72 -1.94
CA CYS A 56 9.24 -28.50 -2.26
C CYS A 56 9.02 -27.18 -3.02
N PHE A 57 9.86 -26.19 -2.74
CA PHE A 57 9.75 -24.85 -3.28
C PHE A 57 10.93 -24.54 -4.20
N GLU A 58 10.69 -23.82 -5.29
CA GLU A 58 11.78 -23.35 -6.13
C GLU A 58 12.57 -22.27 -5.38
N SER A 59 13.87 -22.53 -5.20
CA SER A 59 14.77 -21.66 -4.44
C SER A 59 16.10 -21.56 -5.17
N LYS A 60 16.29 -20.46 -5.89
CA LYS A 60 17.53 -20.10 -6.58
C LYS A 60 17.90 -18.67 -6.27
N CYS A 61 19.18 -18.35 -6.27
CA CYS A 61 19.64 -16.98 -6.21
C CYS A 61 19.25 -16.28 -7.54
N SER A 62 18.25 -15.42 -7.52
CA SER A 62 17.74 -14.71 -8.69
C SER A 62 17.52 -13.23 -8.35
N PRO A 63 17.84 -12.30 -9.27
CA PRO A 63 17.51 -10.88 -9.10
C PRO A 63 16.00 -10.61 -9.25
N LYS A 64 15.21 -11.61 -9.68
CA LYS A 64 13.74 -11.50 -9.80
C LYS A 64 13.08 -12.37 -8.74
N SER A 65 11.89 -11.97 -8.29
CA SER A 65 11.05 -12.84 -7.47
C SER A 65 10.72 -14.11 -8.25
N LEU A 66 11.01 -15.27 -7.66
CA LEU A 66 10.64 -16.57 -8.23
C LEU A 66 9.26 -17.00 -7.73
N THR A 67 8.83 -16.51 -6.59
CA THR A 67 7.55 -16.82 -5.98
C THR A 67 6.56 -15.73 -6.36
N GLU A 68 5.76 -15.99 -7.40
CA GLU A 68 4.68 -15.08 -7.83
C GLU A 68 3.36 -15.43 -7.12
N ASP A 69 3.14 -16.71 -6.82
CA ASP A 69 1.97 -17.26 -6.15
C ASP A 69 2.35 -17.97 -4.85
N CYS A 70 1.40 -18.07 -3.92
CA CYS A 70 1.59 -18.89 -2.72
C CYS A 70 1.67 -20.38 -3.09
N SER A 71 2.50 -21.11 -2.37
CA SER A 71 2.62 -22.57 -2.52
C SER A 71 2.65 -23.25 -1.16
N LYS A 72 2.14 -24.50 -1.11
CA LYS A 72 2.07 -25.32 0.11
C LYS A 72 2.94 -26.57 -0.06
N GLY A 73 3.77 -26.84 0.94
CA GLY A 73 4.49 -28.09 1.10
C GLY A 73 4.14 -28.74 2.42
N GLU A 74 4.04 -30.06 2.44
CA GLU A 74 3.67 -30.84 3.64
C GLU A 74 4.62 -31.99 3.85
N ASP A 75 4.91 -32.31 5.13
CA ASP A 75 5.65 -33.52 5.51
C ASP A 75 5.31 -33.93 6.94
N THR A 76 5.73 -35.14 7.33
CA THR A 76 5.61 -35.64 8.69
C THR A 76 6.95 -35.57 9.40
N LEU A 77 7.08 -34.62 10.31
CA LEU A 77 8.32 -34.39 11.05
C LEU A 77 8.18 -34.87 12.50
N SER A 78 8.98 -35.88 12.89
CA SER A 78 8.92 -36.47 14.23
C SER A 78 7.50 -36.89 14.66
N GLY A 79 6.71 -37.43 13.72
CA GLY A 79 5.35 -37.90 13.98
C GLY A 79 4.27 -36.82 13.94
N GLN A 80 4.63 -35.57 13.67
CA GLN A 80 3.69 -34.47 13.50
C GLN A 80 3.56 -34.07 12.03
N GLN A 81 2.34 -33.94 11.54
CA GLN A 81 2.07 -33.32 10.26
C GLN A 81 2.44 -31.83 10.29
N VAL A 82 3.27 -31.39 9.37
CA VAL A 82 3.70 -30.00 9.23
C VAL A 82 3.41 -29.52 7.83
N ALA A 83 2.64 -28.44 7.72
CA ALA A 83 2.43 -27.73 6.48
C ALA A 83 3.18 -26.41 6.48
N VAL A 84 3.94 -26.16 5.45
CA VAL A 84 4.65 -24.89 5.23
C VAL A 84 4.05 -24.20 4.01
N ILE A 85 3.66 -22.95 4.18
CA ILE A 85 3.11 -22.12 3.13
C ILE A 85 4.14 -21.02 2.79
N ASP A 86 4.69 -21.10 1.57
CA ASP A 86 5.60 -20.09 1.04
C ASP A 86 4.80 -18.98 0.35
N THR A 87 5.08 -17.72 0.71
CA THR A 87 4.35 -16.56 0.19
C THR A 87 5.23 -15.71 -0.71
N PRO A 88 4.64 -14.95 -1.65
CA PRO A 88 5.35 -13.90 -2.37
C PRO A 88 5.98 -12.88 -1.40
N GLY A 89 7.00 -12.16 -1.86
CA GLY A 89 7.64 -11.12 -1.04
C GLY A 89 6.68 -9.96 -0.74
N LEU A 90 6.40 -9.71 0.53
CA LEU A 90 5.46 -8.68 0.99
C LEU A 90 5.94 -7.23 0.76
N SER A 91 7.23 -7.04 0.62
CA SER A 91 7.87 -5.72 0.45
C SER A 91 8.19 -5.38 -1.00
N ASP A 92 7.71 -6.16 -1.95
CA ASP A 92 7.87 -5.80 -3.35
C ASP A 92 6.99 -4.59 -3.67
N THR A 93 7.61 -3.41 -3.78
CA THR A 93 6.93 -2.14 -4.11
C THR A 93 6.23 -2.15 -5.46
N ARG A 94 6.48 -3.19 -6.27
CA ARG A 94 5.78 -3.42 -7.55
C ARG A 94 4.36 -3.98 -7.35
N PHE A 95 4.05 -4.51 -6.16
CA PHE A 95 2.71 -4.98 -5.84
C PHE A 95 1.95 -3.90 -5.09
N ASP A 96 0.84 -3.47 -5.66
CA ASP A 96 -0.15 -2.68 -4.95
C ASP A 96 -0.64 -3.46 -3.71
N MET A 97 -0.93 -2.74 -2.63
CA MET A 97 -1.42 -3.32 -1.37
C MET A 97 -2.60 -4.28 -1.61
N GLU A 98 -3.47 -3.95 -2.56
CA GLU A 98 -4.63 -4.75 -2.91
C GLU A 98 -4.24 -6.11 -3.52
N LYS A 99 -3.24 -6.13 -4.40
CA LYS A 99 -2.69 -7.38 -4.95
C LYS A 99 -2.01 -8.23 -3.89
N THR A 100 -1.31 -7.58 -2.96
CA THR A 100 -0.65 -8.26 -1.84
C THR A 100 -1.68 -8.90 -0.92
N ILE A 101 -2.74 -8.19 -0.52
CA ILE A 101 -3.84 -8.73 0.29
C ILE A 101 -4.52 -9.90 -0.43
N LYS A 102 -4.77 -9.79 -1.73
CA LYS A 102 -5.38 -10.85 -2.53
C LYS A 102 -4.51 -12.11 -2.57
N ALA A 103 -3.20 -11.96 -2.82
CA ALA A 103 -2.27 -13.08 -2.81
C ALA A 103 -2.22 -13.76 -1.44
N ILE A 104 -2.20 -12.97 -0.37
CA ILE A 104 -2.19 -13.48 1.01
C ILE A 104 -3.53 -14.14 1.36
N SER A 105 -4.67 -13.59 0.94
CA SER A 105 -5.97 -14.23 1.11
C SER A 105 -6.01 -15.63 0.47
N GLN A 106 -5.40 -15.79 -0.71
CA GLN A 106 -5.23 -17.11 -1.33
C GLN A 106 -4.35 -18.04 -0.49
N CYS A 107 -3.26 -17.52 0.10
CA CYS A 107 -2.39 -18.30 0.99
C CYS A 107 -3.12 -18.78 2.25
N PHE A 108 -4.08 -18.00 2.76
CA PHE A 108 -4.92 -18.42 3.88
C PHE A 108 -5.76 -19.67 3.56
N SER A 109 -6.19 -19.82 2.32
CA SER A 109 -6.91 -21.05 1.91
C SER A 109 -6.04 -22.29 2.07
N TYR A 110 -4.73 -22.18 1.84
CA TYR A 110 -3.77 -23.28 2.05
C TYR A 110 -3.51 -23.55 3.54
N ALA A 111 -3.63 -22.54 4.38
CA ALA A 111 -3.44 -22.64 5.83
C ALA A 111 -4.74 -22.96 6.59
N SER A 112 -5.85 -23.23 5.89
CA SER A 112 -7.16 -23.48 6.53
C SER A 112 -7.08 -24.55 7.62
N PRO A 113 -7.74 -24.35 8.78
CA PRO A 113 -8.63 -23.24 9.20
C PRO A 113 -7.90 -21.98 9.69
N GLY A 114 -6.58 -21.94 9.62
CA GLY A 114 -5.71 -20.81 9.93
C GLY A 114 -4.31 -21.24 10.33
N PRO A 115 -3.29 -20.38 10.15
CA PRO A 115 -1.92 -20.68 10.52
C PRO A 115 -1.74 -20.70 12.05
N HIS A 116 -0.90 -21.62 12.52
CA HIS A 116 -0.48 -21.66 13.92
C HIS A 116 0.64 -20.67 14.20
N ILE A 117 1.45 -20.37 13.17
CA ILE A 117 2.58 -19.45 13.27
C ILE A 117 2.84 -18.74 11.95
N PHE A 118 3.17 -17.45 12.02
CA PHE A 118 3.80 -16.69 10.96
C PHE A 118 5.29 -16.62 11.24
N LEU A 119 6.11 -17.19 10.36
CA LEU A 119 7.56 -17.02 10.41
C LEU A 119 7.93 -15.77 9.60
N VAL A 120 8.33 -14.74 10.31
CA VAL A 120 8.87 -13.51 9.75
C VAL A 120 10.33 -13.76 9.37
N VAL A 121 10.55 -14.02 8.07
CA VAL A 121 11.88 -14.41 7.58
C VAL A 121 12.69 -13.17 7.25
N ILE A 122 13.85 -13.03 7.87
CA ILE A 122 14.80 -11.92 7.72
C ILE A 122 16.19 -12.50 7.48
N ARG A 123 16.91 -11.94 6.53
CA ARG A 123 18.28 -12.32 6.29
C ARG A 123 19.22 -11.56 7.23
N LEU A 124 20.18 -12.26 7.83
CA LEU A 124 21.27 -11.67 8.62
C LEU A 124 22.24 -10.93 7.69
N THR A 125 21.88 -9.71 7.40
CA THR A 125 22.67 -8.71 6.66
C THR A 125 22.40 -7.38 7.34
N ARG A 126 22.95 -6.28 6.81
CA ARG A 126 22.63 -4.96 7.33
C ARG A 126 21.12 -4.73 7.27
N PHE A 127 20.52 -4.51 8.44
CA PHE A 127 19.08 -4.22 8.55
C PHE A 127 18.78 -2.87 7.88
N THR A 128 17.85 -2.86 6.96
CA THR A 128 17.49 -1.70 6.16
C THR A 128 16.06 -1.24 6.46
N GLU A 129 15.73 -0.01 6.09
CA GLU A 129 14.36 0.51 6.19
C GLU A 129 13.34 -0.39 5.47
N GLU A 130 13.76 -1.11 4.42
CA GLU A 130 12.88 -2.02 3.69
C GLU A 130 12.50 -3.26 4.51
N GLU A 131 13.39 -3.79 5.35
CA GLU A 131 13.07 -4.87 6.27
C GLU A 131 12.14 -4.39 7.38
N GLN A 132 12.37 -3.17 7.89
CA GLN A 132 11.48 -2.54 8.87
C GLN A 132 10.06 -2.35 8.30
N GLN A 133 9.93 -1.86 7.08
CA GLN A 133 8.64 -1.74 6.39
C GLN A 133 7.94 -3.09 6.19
N THR A 134 8.69 -4.18 6.01
CA THR A 134 8.11 -5.52 5.87
C THR A 134 7.32 -5.92 7.11
N VAL A 135 7.86 -5.64 8.28
CA VAL A 135 7.20 -5.93 9.56
C VAL A 135 5.96 -5.09 9.75
N GLN A 136 6.06 -3.80 9.45
CA GLN A 136 4.92 -2.90 9.51
C GLN A 136 3.80 -3.37 8.58
N ARG A 137 4.14 -3.84 7.38
CA ARG A 137 3.17 -4.42 6.44
C ARG A 137 2.52 -5.70 6.95
N ILE A 138 3.22 -6.55 7.68
CA ILE A 138 2.62 -7.74 8.31
C ILE A 138 1.52 -7.31 9.27
N GLN A 139 1.76 -6.29 10.09
CA GLN A 139 0.75 -5.74 11.01
C GLN A 139 -0.40 -5.07 10.27
N GLU A 140 -0.11 -4.33 9.20
CA GLU A 140 -1.13 -3.72 8.36
C GLU A 140 -2.05 -4.76 7.72
N ILE A 141 -1.49 -5.88 7.26
CA ILE A 141 -2.23 -6.93 6.55
C ILE A 141 -2.98 -7.85 7.52
N PHE A 142 -2.32 -8.25 8.61
CA PHE A 142 -2.86 -9.26 9.52
C PHE A 142 -3.43 -8.66 10.83
N GLY A 143 -3.29 -7.34 11.02
CA GLY A 143 -3.70 -6.65 12.24
C GLY A 143 -2.85 -7.02 13.46
N GLN A 144 -3.05 -6.31 14.56
CA GLN A 144 -2.30 -6.53 15.81
C GLN A 144 -2.51 -7.92 16.42
N ALA A 145 -3.64 -8.56 16.15
CA ALA A 145 -3.92 -9.90 16.66
C ALA A 145 -2.93 -10.95 16.16
N ALA A 146 -2.27 -10.70 15.00
CA ALA A 146 -1.28 -11.60 14.43
C ALA A 146 0.03 -11.65 15.24
N ASP A 147 0.37 -10.61 16.00
CA ASP A 147 1.61 -10.54 16.77
C ASP A 147 1.80 -11.74 17.71
N LYS A 148 0.70 -12.25 18.27
CA LYS A 148 0.70 -13.45 19.15
C LYS A 148 1.11 -14.74 18.42
N TYR A 149 0.97 -14.75 17.11
CA TYR A 149 1.26 -15.90 16.25
C TYR A 149 2.53 -15.68 15.42
N CYS A 150 3.31 -14.63 15.69
CA CYS A 150 4.55 -14.33 14.99
C CYS A 150 5.79 -14.85 15.71
N MET A 151 6.80 -15.23 14.93
CA MET A 151 8.15 -15.57 15.36
C MET A 151 9.13 -15.15 14.27
N VAL A 152 10.30 -14.63 14.63
CA VAL A 152 11.33 -14.25 13.66
C VAL A 152 12.20 -15.44 13.29
N LEU A 153 12.41 -15.66 12.00
CA LEU A 153 13.37 -16.62 11.48
C LEU A 153 14.49 -15.87 10.74
N PHE A 154 15.66 -15.85 11.34
CA PHE A 154 16.85 -15.30 10.69
C PHE A 154 17.49 -16.33 9.76
N THR A 155 17.81 -15.93 8.53
CA THR A 155 18.53 -16.75 7.55
C THR A 155 19.94 -16.21 7.34
N GLY A 156 20.84 -17.04 6.81
CA GLY A 156 22.24 -16.65 6.65
C GLY A 156 23.04 -16.77 7.95
N GLY A 157 22.68 -17.71 8.81
CA GLY A 157 23.44 -17.93 10.06
C GLY A 157 24.92 -18.29 9.86
N ASP A 158 25.28 -18.70 8.64
CA ASP A 158 26.67 -18.90 8.22
C ASP A 158 27.43 -17.62 7.90
N ASP A 159 26.75 -16.50 7.76
CA ASP A 159 27.32 -15.17 7.52
C ASP A 159 27.58 -14.38 8.85
N LEU A 160 27.22 -14.96 10.03
CA LEU A 160 27.40 -14.33 11.34
C LEU A 160 28.82 -14.54 11.86
N ASP A 161 29.53 -13.44 12.14
CA ASP A 161 30.84 -13.43 12.77
C ASP A 161 30.79 -13.36 14.31
N SER A 162 29.59 -13.12 14.88
CA SER A 162 29.31 -12.96 16.31
C SER A 162 28.10 -13.79 16.74
N THR A 163 27.69 -13.68 18.01
CA THR A 163 26.43 -14.29 18.45
C THR A 163 25.22 -13.53 17.93
N ILE A 164 24.07 -14.21 17.78
CA ILE A 164 22.83 -13.53 17.36
C ILE A 164 22.39 -12.48 18.40
N GLU A 165 22.69 -12.69 19.66
CA GLU A 165 22.40 -11.78 20.77
C GLU A 165 23.18 -10.47 20.62
N GLU A 166 24.48 -10.56 20.25
CA GLU A 166 25.31 -9.40 19.97
C GLU A 166 24.81 -8.65 18.73
N PHE A 167 24.48 -9.37 17.66
CA PHE A 167 23.90 -8.78 16.44
C PHE A 167 22.59 -8.04 16.72
N LEU A 168 21.69 -8.62 17.52
CA LEU A 168 20.45 -7.98 17.94
C LEU A 168 20.69 -6.75 18.81
N ALA A 169 21.72 -6.78 19.68
CA ALA A 169 22.05 -5.65 20.55
C ALA A 169 22.49 -4.40 19.78
N GLU A 170 23.00 -4.56 18.57
CA GLU A 170 23.42 -3.45 17.70
C GLU A 170 22.25 -2.74 16.99
N SER A 171 21.03 -3.34 16.94
CA SER A 171 19.88 -2.76 16.26
C SER A 171 18.65 -2.71 17.16
N PRO A 172 18.31 -1.52 17.70
CA PRO A 172 17.07 -1.32 18.44
C PRO A 172 15.81 -1.72 17.66
N GLU A 173 15.82 -1.51 16.34
CA GLU A 173 14.70 -1.82 15.45
C GLU A 173 14.47 -3.34 15.35
N LEU A 174 15.56 -4.14 15.29
CA LEU A 174 15.47 -5.60 15.33
C LEU A 174 14.99 -6.11 16.69
N GLN A 175 15.44 -5.47 17.78
CA GLN A 175 14.94 -5.80 19.11
C GLN A 175 13.45 -5.54 19.26
N GLU A 176 12.98 -4.39 18.76
CA GLU A 176 11.56 -4.06 18.74
C GLU A 176 10.76 -5.10 17.96
N LEU A 177 11.24 -5.48 16.77
CA LEU A 177 10.62 -6.52 15.96
C LEU A 177 10.52 -7.85 16.69
N VAL A 178 11.63 -8.33 17.25
CA VAL A 178 11.66 -9.59 18.02
C VAL A 178 10.71 -9.50 19.21
N SER A 179 10.67 -8.36 19.89
CA SER A 179 9.74 -8.11 21.01
C SER A 179 8.28 -8.27 20.58
N ARG A 180 7.89 -7.72 19.46
CA ARG A 180 6.54 -7.89 18.88
C ARG A 180 6.23 -9.35 18.52
N CYS A 181 7.22 -10.08 18.07
CA CYS A 181 7.12 -11.51 17.75
C CYS A 181 7.32 -12.41 18.97
N ASN A 182 6.66 -12.14 20.09
CA ASN A 182 6.71 -12.93 21.32
C ASN A 182 8.10 -13.07 21.97
N ASN A 183 9.07 -12.25 21.64
CA ASN A 183 10.49 -12.43 21.96
C ASN A 183 11.04 -13.79 21.49
N GLN A 184 10.45 -14.33 20.41
CA GLN A 184 10.86 -15.60 19.86
C GLN A 184 11.55 -15.40 18.51
N TYR A 185 12.74 -15.97 18.42
CA TYR A 185 13.50 -16.01 17.16
C TYR A 185 14.26 -17.31 17.03
N HIS A 186 14.66 -17.63 15.82
CA HIS A 186 15.54 -18.75 15.49
C HIS A 186 16.46 -18.38 14.34
N VAL A 187 17.63 -19.00 14.26
CA VAL A 187 18.62 -18.76 13.21
C VAL A 187 18.75 -20.01 12.36
N PHE A 188 18.62 -19.87 11.04
CA PHE A 188 18.85 -20.93 10.07
C PHE A 188 20.11 -20.69 9.24
N ASN A 189 20.86 -21.76 9.07
CA ASN A 189 21.79 -21.92 7.99
C ASN A 189 21.14 -22.87 6.92
N ASN A 190 20.57 -22.30 5.87
CA ASN A 190 19.93 -23.07 4.80
C ASN A 190 20.91 -23.93 3.95
N ARG A 191 22.22 -23.72 4.10
CA ARG A 191 23.26 -24.54 3.47
C ARG A 191 23.59 -25.77 4.30
N ASN A 192 23.34 -25.70 5.60
CA ASN A 192 23.55 -26.83 6.52
C ASN A 192 22.33 -27.77 6.51
N LYS A 193 22.57 -29.04 6.33
CA LYS A 193 21.54 -30.09 6.32
C LYS A 193 21.32 -30.72 7.71
N ASP A 194 21.89 -30.15 8.77
CA ASP A 194 21.70 -30.65 10.12
C ASP A 194 20.22 -30.51 10.55
N PRO A 195 19.54 -31.63 10.84
CA PRO A 195 18.14 -31.57 11.24
C PRO A 195 17.91 -30.96 12.63
N SER A 196 18.97 -30.77 13.46
CA SER A 196 18.85 -30.22 14.80
C SER A 196 18.24 -28.81 14.78
N GLN A 197 18.63 -27.96 13.81
CA GLN A 197 18.08 -26.60 13.65
C GLN A 197 16.57 -26.60 13.41
N VAL A 198 16.04 -27.59 12.70
CA VAL A 198 14.60 -27.76 12.45
C VAL A 198 13.89 -28.21 13.72
N GLN A 199 14.48 -29.16 14.46
CA GLN A 199 13.91 -29.65 15.72
C GLN A 199 13.80 -28.53 16.75
N GLU A 200 14.84 -27.72 16.89
CA GLU A 200 14.84 -26.55 17.77
C GLU A 200 13.79 -25.51 17.36
N LEU A 201 13.67 -25.20 16.05
CA LEU A 201 12.63 -24.30 15.52
C LEU A 201 11.24 -24.82 15.90
N LEU A 202 10.95 -26.11 15.62
CA LEU A 202 9.65 -26.71 15.93
C LEU A 202 9.35 -26.68 17.43
N GLN A 203 10.35 -26.89 18.30
CA GLN A 203 10.17 -26.75 19.76
C GLN A 203 9.78 -25.31 20.15
N LYS A 204 10.45 -24.31 19.57
CA LYS A 204 10.11 -22.90 19.81
C LYS A 204 8.71 -22.55 19.30
N ILE A 205 8.35 -23.03 18.11
CA ILE A 205 7.00 -22.84 17.57
C ILE A 205 5.93 -23.47 18.49
N ARG A 206 6.15 -24.71 18.96
CA ARG A 206 5.23 -25.38 19.89
C ARG A 206 5.02 -24.56 21.16
N LYS A 207 6.07 -23.92 21.71
CA LYS A 207 5.94 -23.02 22.85
C LYS A 207 5.04 -21.83 22.58
N VAL A 208 5.16 -21.21 21.39
CA VAL A 208 4.28 -20.10 20.97
C VAL A 208 2.83 -20.60 20.85
N VAL A 209 2.61 -21.72 20.16
CA VAL A 209 1.28 -22.32 19.99
C VAL A 209 0.66 -22.67 21.34
N GLN A 210 1.44 -23.25 22.25
CA GLN A 210 0.98 -23.60 23.60
C GLN A 210 0.62 -22.35 24.42
N LYS A 211 1.41 -21.27 24.34
CA LYS A 211 1.12 -19.97 24.96
C LYS A 211 -0.21 -19.39 24.47
N ASN A 212 -0.59 -19.67 23.22
CA ASN A 212 -1.85 -19.27 22.60
C ASN A 212 -2.98 -20.31 22.84
N GLY A 213 -2.83 -21.21 23.81
CA GLY A 213 -3.84 -22.22 24.16
C GLY A 213 -4.03 -23.31 23.09
N GLY A 214 -3.03 -23.57 22.25
CA GLY A 214 -3.13 -24.52 21.12
C GLY A 214 -3.93 -23.96 19.93
N SER A 215 -4.32 -22.70 19.97
CA SER A 215 -5.12 -22.07 18.91
C SER A 215 -4.26 -21.57 17.72
N HIS A 216 -4.94 -21.24 16.66
CA HIS A 216 -4.36 -20.68 15.44
C HIS A 216 -4.97 -19.31 15.13
N TYR A 217 -4.31 -18.54 14.28
CA TYR A 217 -4.84 -17.29 13.76
C TYR A 217 -6.05 -17.58 12.89
N THR A 218 -7.20 -16.92 13.15
CA THR A 218 -8.48 -17.27 12.52
C THR A 218 -8.78 -16.43 11.30
N ASN A 219 -9.61 -16.97 10.41
CA ASN A 219 -10.14 -16.24 9.27
C ASN A 219 -10.97 -15.01 9.70
N GLN A 220 -11.62 -15.08 10.85
CA GLN A 220 -12.35 -13.94 11.42
C GLN A 220 -11.42 -12.77 11.75
N MET A 221 -10.28 -13.05 12.40
CA MET A 221 -9.26 -12.02 12.71
C MET A 221 -8.72 -11.38 11.43
N PHE A 222 -8.53 -12.18 10.38
CA PHE A 222 -8.10 -11.66 9.07
C PHE A 222 -9.16 -10.78 8.43
N GLN A 223 -10.44 -11.19 8.45
CA GLN A 223 -11.54 -10.39 7.92
C GLN A 223 -11.73 -9.07 8.69
N GLU A 224 -11.51 -9.07 10.00
CA GLU A 224 -11.55 -7.85 10.81
C GLU A 224 -10.42 -6.89 10.41
N ALA A 225 -9.20 -7.40 10.22
CA ALA A 225 -8.07 -6.60 9.72
C ALA A 225 -8.33 -6.05 8.32
N GLU A 226 -8.87 -6.87 7.40
CA GLU A 226 -9.22 -6.47 6.04
C GLU A 226 -10.27 -5.36 6.03
N ARG A 227 -11.31 -5.47 6.86
CA ARG A 227 -12.34 -4.41 6.99
C ARG A 227 -11.73 -3.11 7.51
N ALA A 228 -10.88 -3.17 8.54
CA ALA A 228 -10.22 -1.98 9.07
C ALA A 228 -9.36 -1.27 8.01
N ILE A 229 -8.63 -2.03 7.18
CA ILE A 229 -7.84 -1.48 6.06
C ILE A 229 -8.75 -0.81 5.02
N GLN A 230 -9.86 -1.44 4.66
CA GLN A 230 -10.80 -0.89 3.69
C GLN A 230 -11.45 0.40 4.20
N GLU A 231 -11.83 0.45 5.48
CA GLU A 231 -12.39 1.65 6.11
C GLU A 231 -11.38 2.80 6.13
N GLU A 232 -10.14 2.52 6.48
CA GLU A 232 -9.07 3.53 6.48
C GLU A 232 -8.78 4.05 5.07
N LYS A 233 -8.69 3.16 4.06
CA LYS A 233 -8.55 3.56 2.66
C LYS A 233 -9.69 4.46 2.19
N ARG A 234 -10.93 4.13 2.55
CA ARG A 234 -12.10 4.95 2.22
C ARG A 234 -11.98 6.33 2.83
N ARG A 235 -11.62 6.42 4.12
CA ARG A 235 -11.42 7.71 4.81
C ARG A 235 -10.37 8.57 4.12
N ILE A 236 -9.21 7.99 3.80
CA ILE A 236 -8.13 8.70 3.11
C ILE A 236 -8.57 9.18 1.72
N LEU A 237 -9.37 8.38 1.00
CA LEU A 237 -9.89 8.74 -0.31
C LEU A 237 -10.86 9.91 -0.20
N GLU A 238 -11.82 9.86 0.73
CA GLU A 238 -12.78 10.93 0.99
C GLU A 238 -12.08 12.25 1.38
N GLU A 239 -11.05 12.19 2.24
CA GLU A 239 -10.24 13.35 2.60
C GLU A 239 -9.51 13.97 1.40
N LYS A 240 -8.94 13.13 0.52
CA LYS A 240 -8.28 13.58 -0.72
C LYS A 240 -9.26 14.20 -1.72
N GLU A 241 -10.40 13.58 -1.93
CA GLU A 241 -11.45 14.10 -2.80
C GLU A 241 -11.97 15.44 -2.32
N GLU A 242 -12.19 15.60 -1.01
CA GLU A 242 -12.60 16.87 -0.43
C GLU A 242 -11.54 17.95 -0.61
N LYS A 243 -10.26 17.62 -0.45
CA LYS A 243 -9.15 18.55 -0.68
C LYS A 243 -9.11 19.01 -2.14
N ILE A 244 -9.18 18.07 -3.09
CA ILE A 244 -9.22 18.36 -4.53
C ILE A 244 -10.42 19.24 -4.87
N ARG A 245 -11.60 18.95 -4.29
CA ARG A 245 -12.79 19.78 -4.50
C ARG A 245 -12.58 21.21 -4.04
N LYS A 246 -12.02 21.42 -2.83
CA LYS A 246 -11.73 22.76 -2.31
C LYS A 246 -10.73 23.51 -3.17
N GLU A 247 -9.65 22.88 -3.59
CA GLU A 247 -8.64 23.47 -4.48
C GLU A 247 -9.25 23.86 -5.83
N ARG A 248 -10.15 23.03 -6.37
CA ARG A 248 -10.87 23.32 -7.61
C ARG A 248 -11.82 24.51 -7.46
N GLU A 249 -12.63 24.57 -6.40
CA GLU A 249 -13.55 25.68 -6.12
C GLU A 249 -12.79 27.00 -5.92
N GLU A 250 -11.62 26.95 -5.30
CA GLU A 250 -10.76 28.13 -5.14
C GLU A 250 -10.20 28.60 -6.48
N MET A 251 -9.70 27.68 -7.29
CA MET A 251 -9.18 27.98 -8.65
C MET A 251 -10.28 28.54 -9.56
N GLU A 252 -11.49 27.97 -9.54
CA GLU A 252 -12.63 28.47 -10.30
C GLU A 252 -13.00 29.90 -9.89
N ARG A 253 -12.97 30.19 -8.58
CA ARG A 253 -13.23 31.55 -8.04
C ARG A 253 -12.18 32.55 -8.50
N GLU A 254 -10.89 32.18 -8.39
CA GLU A 254 -9.81 33.05 -8.89
C GLU A 254 -9.90 33.33 -10.39
N LEU A 255 -10.25 32.30 -11.17
CA LEU A 255 -10.42 32.44 -12.62
C LEU A 255 -11.60 33.35 -12.96
N GLN A 256 -12.72 33.21 -12.24
CA GLN A 256 -13.88 34.06 -12.41
C GLN A 256 -13.56 35.53 -12.07
N GLU A 257 -12.85 35.78 -10.98
CA GLU A 257 -12.42 37.14 -10.61
C GLU A 257 -11.51 37.78 -11.68
N LYS A 258 -10.58 37.00 -12.25
CA LYS A 258 -9.72 37.48 -13.34
C LYS A 258 -10.52 37.81 -14.58
N PHE A 259 -11.47 36.92 -14.95
CA PHE A 259 -12.35 37.13 -16.08
C PHE A 259 -13.21 38.39 -15.91
N ASP A 260 -13.82 38.58 -14.74
CA ASP A 260 -14.65 39.75 -14.45
C ASP A 260 -13.84 41.06 -14.51
N LYS A 261 -12.61 41.07 -14.01
CA LYS A 261 -11.70 42.24 -14.07
C LYS A 261 -11.35 42.56 -15.55
N GLU A 262 -11.05 41.57 -16.34
CA GLU A 262 -10.72 41.80 -17.75
C GLU A 262 -11.94 42.25 -18.56
N MET A 263 -13.12 41.68 -18.31
CA MET A 263 -14.38 42.14 -18.93
C MET A 263 -14.71 43.57 -18.56
N GLN A 264 -14.50 43.96 -17.32
CA GLN A 264 -14.67 45.39 -16.87
C GLN A 264 -13.68 46.32 -17.56
N ARG A 265 -12.43 45.85 -17.80
CA ARG A 265 -11.44 46.63 -18.54
C ARG A 265 -11.84 46.79 -20.00
N ILE A 266 -12.20 45.74 -20.72
CA ILE A 266 -12.66 45.78 -22.09
C ILE A 266 -13.90 46.66 -22.24
N ASN A 267 -14.87 46.57 -21.35
CA ASN A 267 -16.06 47.42 -21.38
C ASN A 267 -15.73 48.89 -21.21
N ARG A 268 -14.78 49.25 -20.33
CA ARG A 268 -14.31 50.62 -20.14
C ARG A 268 -13.60 51.15 -21.39
N GLU A 269 -12.75 50.38 -22.02
CA GLU A 269 -12.05 50.70 -23.28
C GLU A 269 -13.05 50.92 -24.39
N LEU A 270 -14.02 50.05 -24.55
CA LEU A 270 -15.09 50.16 -25.57
C LEU A 270 -15.99 51.40 -25.36
N GLN A 271 -16.31 51.70 -24.10
CA GLN A 271 -17.06 52.95 -23.77
C GLN A 271 -16.27 54.19 -24.11
N ALA A 272 -14.99 54.24 -23.80
CA ALA A 272 -14.11 55.37 -24.10
C ALA A 272 -13.97 55.57 -25.63
N GLU A 273 -13.84 54.50 -26.38
CA GLU A 273 -13.80 54.54 -27.88
C GLU A 273 -15.10 55.07 -28.47
N ARG A 274 -16.26 54.61 -28.02
CA ARG A 274 -17.58 55.11 -28.45
C ARG A 274 -17.76 56.57 -28.10
N GLU A 275 -17.26 57.02 -26.96
CA GLU A 275 -17.37 58.45 -26.58
C GLU A 275 -16.44 59.29 -27.44
N LYS A 276 -15.25 58.82 -27.81
CA LYS A 276 -14.35 59.47 -28.74
C LYS A 276 -14.97 59.60 -30.15
N GLU A 277 -15.49 58.50 -30.71
CA GLU A 277 -16.22 58.55 -32.00
C GLU A 277 -17.40 59.54 -31.95
N ARG A 278 -18.16 59.58 -30.85
CA ARG A 278 -19.27 60.49 -30.71
C ARG A 278 -18.79 61.95 -30.72
N LYS A 279 -17.68 62.29 -30.05
CA LYS A 279 -17.11 63.63 -30.07
C LYS A 279 -16.58 63.99 -31.46
N GLU A 280 -15.87 63.10 -32.14
CA GLU A 280 -15.38 63.31 -33.49
C GLU A 280 -16.54 63.57 -34.48
N ARG A 281 -17.62 62.81 -34.45
CA ARG A 281 -18.83 63.00 -35.27
C ARG A 281 -19.53 64.31 -34.94
N GLU A 282 -19.52 64.78 -33.69
CA GLU A 282 -20.11 66.02 -33.28
C GLU A 282 -19.27 67.23 -33.75
N GLU A 283 -17.94 67.12 -33.71
CA GLU A 283 -17.02 68.12 -34.25
C GLU A 283 -17.16 68.20 -35.79
N GLU A 284 -17.16 67.11 -36.50
CA GLU A 284 -17.36 67.07 -37.94
C GLU A 284 -18.73 67.69 -38.35
N ARG A 285 -19.77 67.47 -37.55
CA ARG A 285 -21.07 68.05 -37.79
C ARG A 285 -21.04 69.56 -37.58
N LYS A 286 -20.32 70.08 -36.60
CA LYS A 286 -20.17 71.55 -36.36
C LYS A 286 -19.36 72.16 -37.47
N GLU A 287 -18.29 71.58 -37.95
CA GLU A 287 -17.48 72.07 -39.07
C GLU A 287 -18.31 72.17 -40.34
N ARG A 288 -19.07 71.12 -40.71
CA ARG A 288 -19.98 71.12 -41.86
C ARG A 288 -21.08 72.17 -41.72
N GLU A 289 -21.56 72.46 -40.54
CA GLU A 289 -22.56 73.49 -40.29
C GLU A 289 -21.98 74.90 -40.43
N GLU A 290 -20.74 75.12 -40.01
CA GLU A 290 -20.00 76.36 -40.20
C GLU A 290 -19.67 76.59 -41.71
N GLU A 291 -19.20 75.54 -42.38
CA GLU A 291 -18.94 75.59 -43.83
C GLU A 291 -20.20 75.99 -44.60
N ARG A 292 -21.35 75.36 -44.34
CA ARG A 292 -22.63 75.74 -44.88
C ARG A 292 -23.05 77.18 -44.57
N LYS A 293 -22.72 77.72 -43.43
CA LYS A 293 -22.95 79.10 -43.08
C LYS A 293 -22.07 80.04 -43.89
N ARG A 294 -20.78 79.73 -44.07
CA ARG A 294 -19.87 80.49 -44.95
C ARG A 294 -20.32 80.52 -46.41
N GLU A 295 -20.65 79.35 -46.93
CA GLU A 295 -21.21 79.24 -48.32
C GLU A 295 -22.50 80.09 -48.52
N ARG A 296 -23.39 80.05 -47.51
CA ARG A 296 -24.61 80.90 -47.53
C ARG A 296 -24.34 82.39 -47.50
N GLU A 297 -23.37 82.80 -46.68
CA GLU A 297 -22.95 84.19 -46.62
C GLU A 297 -22.25 84.62 -47.91
N GLU A 298 -21.43 83.80 -48.49
CA GLU A 298 -20.77 84.06 -49.76
C GLU A 298 -21.77 84.18 -50.86
N MET A 299 -22.72 83.27 -51.03
CA MET A 299 -23.82 83.35 -51.97
C MET A 299 -24.70 84.59 -51.76
N LYS A 300 -24.87 85.05 -50.51
CA LYS A 300 -25.56 86.31 -50.24
C LYS A 300 -24.79 87.52 -50.75
N ARG A 301 -23.48 87.56 -50.57
CA ARG A 301 -22.59 88.63 -51.05
C ARG A 301 -22.61 88.70 -52.60
N GLU A 302 -22.44 87.56 -53.25
CA GLU A 302 -22.51 87.47 -54.70
C GLU A 302 -23.87 87.94 -55.24
N ARG A 303 -24.99 87.54 -54.63
CA ARG A 303 -26.34 88.05 -55.01
C ARG A 303 -26.48 89.55 -54.80
N GLU A 304 -25.94 90.10 -53.74
CA GLU A 304 -25.99 91.53 -53.54
C GLU A 304 -25.08 92.29 -54.50
N GLU A 305 -23.92 91.73 -54.85
CA GLU A 305 -23.00 92.30 -55.81
C GLU A 305 -23.64 92.25 -57.28
N MET A 306 -24.22 91.15 -57.67
CA MET A 306 -24.97 91.03 -58.91
C MET A 306 -26.20 91.99 -58.96
N LYS A 307 -26.86 92.27 -57.85
CA LYS A 307 -27.92 93.27 -57.74
C LYS A 307 -27.39 94.66 -58.01
N ARG A 308 -26.24 95.01 -57.35
CA ARG A 308 -25.61 96.36 -57.54
C ARG A 308 -25.13 96.50 -58.98
N GLU A 309 -24.60 95.50 -59.59
CA GLU A 309 -24.14 95.48 -60.95
C GLU A 309 -25.35 95.74 -61.93
N ARG A 310 -26.43 95.02 -61.74
CA ARG A 310 -27.68 95.21 -62.49
C ARG A 310 -28.30 96.57 -62.28
N GLU A 311 -28.19 97.17 -61.10
CA GLU A 311 -28.65 98.53 -60.88
C GLU A 311 -27.72 99.61 -61.52
N ARG A 312 -26.41 99.39 -61.59
CA ARG A 312 -25.46 100.23 -62.32
C ARG A 312 -25.73 100.14 -63.81
N GLU A 313 -25.92 98.95 -64.41
CA GLU A 313 -26.29 98.83 -65.81
C GLU A 313 -27.63 99.48 -66.14
N LYS A 314 -28.56 99.58 -65.21
CA LYS A 314 -29.83 100.25 -65.41
C LYS A 314 -29.71 101.78 -65.31
N MET A 315 -28.68 102.31 -64.61
CA MET A 315 -28.42 103.77 -64.53
C MET A 315 -27.63 104.32 -65.74
N GLU A 316 -26.86 103.44 -66.40
CA GLU A 316 -26.09 103.72 -67.63
C GLU A 316 -26.90 103.67 -68.96
N ARG A 317 -28.15 103.16 -68.91
CA ARG A 317 -29.11 103.20 -69.99
C ARG A 317 -30.10 104.34 -69.78
#